data_62012dff70d65351505f478ffdc4bf33
#
_entry.id   62012dff70d65351505f478ffdc4bf33
#
_cell.length_a   1.000
_cell.length_b   1.000
_cell.length_c   1.000
_cell.angle_alpha   90.00
_cell.angle_beta   90.00
_cell.angle_gamma   90.00
#
_symmetry.space_group_name_H-M   'P 1'
#
loop_
_entity.id
_entity.type
_entity.pdbx_description
1 polymer ?
#
loop_
_entity_poly.entity_id
_entity_poly.type
_entity_poly.pdbx_seq_one_letter_code
_entity_poly.pdbx_strand_id
1 'polypeptide(L)'
;MSDKTKEDLKRSAPEEEDGPQEEAVSSEKEAKAEEDAWIGPMPSEQSAPVPAKKKKVLPYEHIYLENLPNAESYERSYMHRDVITHLVCTKTDFVVTASLDGHIKFWKKGELGIEFVKHFRSHLVPIKSLTTNDSGTLLCSAATDQTAKVFDVVNFDMINIIRLGYTPQCSEWINGPGDAVQALAISDSESSRIHIYDGQGGGEALHTLEKLHSSPVVAMCFNVAMDTVISVDRNGILEYWQNSKYDYKFPQRLVNFDSKLDTSLFEFAKQKTQVTGLAATPDGKRFAAISTDRKVRVFQFNTGKLIRVFDEALSTYTQMQQTKHALPNMEFGRRMAAERDLEKTAQNATLNILFDSTGNFLLYPTMLGIKVINVVTNRCVTILGKTDNIRPLQVALFQGRIKRQKAAITMEQEASENPALQNILNDPTAFCTAYKKSRFYLYSRRLPSDLQDVDRDIFNEKPSKEDIIAVPEASVVQRIYENVVLHTTKGDIHMRLFFKEVPKTVENFCVHAKNGYYNGHIFHRVIKGFMVQTGDPTGTGTGGKSIWGSDFKDEFVPSLKHDRPYTVSMANAGPNTNGSQFFITVLPTPWLDNKHTVFGRVYRGMEVVLNICNSKANPKTDKPYDDIKIISIHLSN
;
A
#
# COMPACT_ATOMS: atom_id res chain seq x y z
N MET A 1 44.44 -38.54 43.94
CA MET A 1 45.04 -39.66 43.18
C MET A 1 44.75 -39.36 41.75
N SER A 2 45.66 -38.69 41.17
CA SER A 2 46.74 -39.07 40.24
C SER A 2 46.16 -39.09 38.82
N ASP A 3 46.43 -38.14 38.03
CA ASP A 3 47.75 -37.77 37.44
C ASP A 3 47.94 -38.34 36.03
N LYS A 4 48.36 -37.38 35.17
CA LYS A 4 49.35 -37.53 34.08
C LYS A 4 48.83 -38.00 32.70
N THR A 5 49.25 -37.50 31.62
CA THR A 5 50.26 -36.56 31.08
C THR A 5 50.22 -36.70 29.56
N LYS A 6 50.29 -35.59 28.81
CA LYS A 6 51.34 -35.20 27.86
C LYS A 6 51.84 -36.27 26.88
N GLU A 7 51.95 -35.95 25.60
CA GLU A 7 53.09 -35.39 24.84
C GLU A 7 52.78 -35.44 23.33
N ASP A 8 52.84 -34.35 22.63
CA ASP A 8 53.88 -33.89 21.71
C ASP A 8 54.56 -34.95 20.82
N LEU A 9 54.55 -34.66 19.52
CA LEU A 9 55.74 -34.81 18.70
C LEU A 9 55.64 -34.10 17.34
N LYS A 10 56.56 -33.16 17.21
CA LYS A 10 57.05 -32.47 16.05
C LYS A 10 57.83 -33.37 15.09
N ARG A 11 58.06 -32.77 13.89
CA ARG A 11 59.20 -32.93 12.95
C ARG A 11 58.77 -33.39 11.56
N SER A 12 59.29 -32.94 10.45
CA SER A 12 60.39 -31.99 10.07
C SER A 12 60.40 -31.94 8.54
N ALA A 13 60.80 -30.82 7.98
CA ALA A 13 61.23 -30.66 6.58
C ALA A 13 62.60 -31.32 6.34
N PRO A 14 63.09 -31.53 5.12
CA PRO A 14 64.20 -30.75 4.56
C PRO A 14 63.99 -30.39 3.07
N GLU A 15 64.35 -29.28 2.64
CA GLU A 15 65.49 -28.58 2.03
C GLU A 15 66.21 -29.31 0.88
N GLU A 16 66.27 -28.50 -0.24
CA GLU A 16 67.35 -28.19 -1.19
C GLU A 16 67.55 -29.21 -2.32
N GLU A 17 67.74 -28.83 -3.58
CA GLU A 17 68.73 -27.93 -4.21
C GLU A 17 68.39 -27.67 -5.71
N ASP A 18 68.88 -26.47 -6.14
CA ASP A 18 69.46 -26.00 -7.38
C ASP A 18 68.80 -25.99 -8.76
N GLY A 19 68.81 -24.73 -9.28
CA GLY A 19 68.49 -24.30 -10.60
C GLY A 19 69.46 -24.71 -11.70
N PRO A 20 69.54 -24.13 -12.91
CA PRO A 20 69.44 -22.69 -13.19
C PRO A 20 68.67 -22.26 -14.49
N GLN A 21 68.45 -20.92 -14.57
CA GLN A 21 68.50 -20.01 -15.73
C GLN A 21 67.87 -20.40 -17.09
N GLU A 22 66.99 -19.61 -17.54
CA GLU A 22 66.91 -18.51 -18.53
C GLU A 22 65.52 -18.53 -19.12
N GLU A 23 64.72 -17.51 -19.28
CA GLU A 23 64.81 -16.32 -20.08
C GLU A 23 63.75 -15.32 -19.69
N ALA A 24 64.11 -14.05 -19.74
CA ALA A 24 63.24 -12.93 -19.65
C ALA A 24 62.28 -12.89 -20.85
N VAL A 25 60.98 -13.18 -20.61
CA VAL A 25 59.89 -12.75 -21.48
C VAL A 25 58.94 -11.93 -20.65
N SER A 26 58.96 -10.64 -20.96
CA SER A 26 57.99 -9.59 -20.67
C SER A 26 56.72 -10.02 -19.97
N SER A 27 56.59 -9.76 -18.69
CA SER A 27 55.31 -9.66 -17.98
C SER A 27 54.65 -8.30 -18.26
N GLU A 28 54.19 -8.12 -19.48
CA GLU A 28 53.01 -7.34 -19.78
C GLU A 28 51.80 -8.21 -19.45
N LYS A 29 51.42 -8.24 -18.19
CA LYS A 29 50.15 -8.74 -17.78
C LYS A 29 49.51 -7.80 -16.78
N GLU A 30 48.59 -7.03 -17.37
CA GLU A 30 47.27 -6.86 -16.86
C GLU A 30 47.19 -6.04 -15.57
N ALA A 31 47.57 -4.78 -15.66
CA ALA A 31 46.64 -3.78 -15.22
C ALA A 31 45.47 -3.88 -16.21
N LYS A 32 44.43 -4.67 -15.89
CA LYS A 32 43.07 -4.41 -16.40
C LYS A 32 42.78 -2.99 -15.95
N ALA A 33 42.97 -2.05 -16.84
CA ALA A 33 42.29 -0.80 -16.81
C ALA A 33 40.80 -1.20 -16.63
N GLU A 34 40.19 -0.84 -15.54
CA GLU A 34 38.73 -0.69 -15.48
C GLU A 34 38.45 0.18 -16.69
N GLU A 35 37.98 -0.44 -17.77
CA GLU A 35 37.47 0.28 -18.92
C GLU A 35 36.36 1.16 -18.36
N ASP A 36 36.63 2.45 -18.28
CA ASP A 36 35.68 3.48 -17.93
C ASP A 36 34.44 3.24 -18.81
N ALA A 37 33.36 2.71 -18.22
CA ALA A 37 32.17 2.33 -18.94
C ALA A 37 31.63 3.57 -19.65
N TRP A 38 31.68 3.55 -20.98
CA TRP A 38 31.25 4.65 -21.83
C TRP A 38 29.74 4.94 -21.63
N ILE A 39 29.38 6.13 -21.19
CA ILE A 39 28.01 6.54 -20.93
C ILE A 39 27.37 7.08 -22.22
N GLY A 40 26.33 6.40 -22.70
CA GLY A 40 25.52 6.87 -23.83
C GLY A 40 25.11 5.77 -24.82
N PRO A 41 24.22 6.08 -25.77
CA PRO A 41 23.70 5.11 -26.71
C PRO A 41 24.71 4.70 -27.77
N MET A 42 24.72 3.42 -28.13
CA MET A 42 25.50 2.89 -29.24
C MET A 42 24.64 2.86 -30.53
N PRO A 43 25.23 3.12 -31.70
CA PRO A 43 24.53 2.93 -32.98
C PRO A 43 24.20 1.44 -33.20
N SER A 44 22.95 1.14 -33.58
CA SER A 44 22.49 -0.16 -34.07
C SER A 44 22.66 -1.40 -33.18
N GLU A 45 22.24 -1.37 -31.89
CA GLU A 45 22.01 -2.59 -31.13
C GLU A 45 20.60 -3.15 -31.36
N GLN A 46 20.50 -4.31 -31.99
CA GLN A 46 19.27 -5.09 -32.09
C GLN A 46 19.25 -6.14 -30.97
N SER A 47 18.60 -5.86 -29.85
CA SER A 47 18.29 -6.89 -28.85
C SER A 47 16.91 -7.48 -29.10
N ALA A 48 16.81 -8.81 -29.16
CA ALA A 48 15.54 -9.51 -29.26
C ALA A 48 14.63 -9.17 -28.06
N PRO A 49 13.33 -8.90 -28.25
CA PRO A 49 12.44 -8.56 -27.16
C PRO A 49 12.25 -9.76 -26.24
N VAL A 50 12.64 -9.62 -24.97
CA VAL A 50 12.32 -10.60 -23.93
C VAL A 50 10.80 -10.62 -23.76
N PRO A 51 10.12 -11.79 -23.85
CA PRO A 51 8.68 -11.86 -23.74
C PRO A 51 8.22 -11.36 -22.37
N ALA A 52 7.55 -10.23 -22.34
CA ALA A 52 7.01 -9.65 -21.12
C ALA A 52 5.98 -10.59 -20.52
N LYS A 53 6.14 -10.98 -19.24
CA LYS A 53 5.13 -11.75 -18.50
C LYS A 53 3.79 -11.03 -18.58
N LYS A 54 2.76 -11.69 -19.08
CA LYS A 54 1.40 -11.13 -19.16
C LYS A 54 0.96 -10.67 -17.76
N LYS A 55 0.70 -9.37 -17.61
CA LYS A 55 0.19 -8.80 -16.35
C LYS A 55 -1.23 -9.32 -16.13
N LYS A 56 -1.52 -9.80 -14.93
CA LYS A 56 -2.91 -10.13 -14.55
C LYS A 56 -3.71 -8.83 -14.54
N VAL A 57 -4.84 -8.83 -15.22
CA VAL A 57 -5.77 -7.69 -15.29
C VAL A 57 -7.10 -8.14 -14.70
N LEU A 58 -7.70 -7.31 -13.87
CA LEU A 58 -9.07 -7.51 -13.41
C LEU A 58 -10.00 -6.89 -14.47
N PRO A 59 -10.85 -7.69 -15.15
CA PRO A 59 -11.82 -7.13 -16.07
C PRO A 59 -12.80 -6.22 -15.31
N TYR A 60 -13.17 -5.12 -15.91
CA TYR A 60 -14.12 -4.13 -15.34
C TYR A 60 -13.69 -3.51 -13.99
N GLU A 61 -12.39 -3.38 -13.74
CA GLU A 61 -11.84 -2.81 -12.49
C GLU A 61 -12.45 -1.44 -12.17
N HIS A 62 -12.71 -0.58 -13.18
CA HIS A 62 -13.31 0.74 -13.01
C HIS A 62 -14.70 0.70 -12.37
N ILE A 63 -15.55 -0.27 -12.74
CA ILE A 63 -16.89 -0.43 -12.16
C ILE A 63 -16.80 -0.84 -10.69
N TYR A 64 -15.86 -1.72 -10.35
CA TYR A 64 -15.67 -2.10 -8.95
C TYR A 64 -15.15 -0.92 -8.10
N LEU A 65 -14.28 -0.09 -8.67
CA LEU A 65 -13.74 1.09 -8.00
C LEU A 65 -14.79 2.18 -7.77
N GLU A 66 -15.85 2.22 -8.57
CA GLU A 66 -17.00 3.10 -8.31
C GLU A 66 -17.74 2.76 -7.02
N ASN A 67 -17.67 1.51 -6.57
CA ASN A 67 -18.25 1.05 -5.30
C ASN A 67 -17.27 1.11 -4.12
N LEU A 68 -16.18 1.84 -4.24
CA LEU A 68 -15.18 2.06 -3.19
C LEU A 68 -14.96 3.56 -2.96
N PRO A 69 -14.71 3.99 -1.73
CA PRO A 69 -14.30 5.36 -1.45
C PRO A 69 -12.90 5.61 -2.03
N ASN A 70 -12.63 6.86 -2.43
CA ASN A 70 -11.33 7.23 -3.01
C ASN A 70 -10.79 8.58 -2.47
N ALA A 71 -11.45 9.20 -1.50
CA ALA A 71 -11.02 10.48 -0.94
C ALA A 71 -9.67 10.37 -0.22
N GLU A 72 -8.77 11.31 -0.50
CA GLU A 72 -7.45 11.39 0.14
C GLU A 72 -7.52 11.95 1.57
N SER A 73 -8.60 12.65 1.93
CA SER A 73 -8.87 13.17 3.28
C SER A 73 -10.27 12.78 3.75
N TYR A 74 -10.46 12.78 5.07
CA TYR A 74 -11.77 12.47 5.63
C TYR A 74 -12.79 13.59 5.34
N GLU A 75 -14.04 13.20 5.08
CA GLU A 75 -15.15 14.12 4.86
C GLU A 75 -15.65 14.73 6.18
N ARG A 76 -15.94 13.85 7.16
CA ARG A 76 -16.46 14.23 8.48
C ARG A 76 -15.87 13.36 9.58
N SER A 77 -15.93 13.84 10.81
CA SER A 77 -15.56 13.07 12.01
C SER A 77 -16.64 13.15 13.07
N TYR A 78 -16.80 12.08 13.82
CA TYR A 78 -17.81 11.96 14.87
C TYR A 78 -17.18 11.52 16.17
N MET A 79 -17.71 11.98 17.31
CA MET A 79 -17.04 11.85 18.58
C MET A 79 -17.73 10.93 19.58
N HIS A 80 -16.92 10.30 20.41
CA HIS A 80 -17.30 9.70 21.67
C HIS A 80 -16.70 10.51 22.84
N ARG A 81 -17.10 10.14 24.06
CA ARG A 81 -16.54 10.72 25.26
C ARG A 81 -15.10 10.26 25.50
N ASP A 82 -14.81 9.01 25.16
CA ASP A 82 -13.50 8.37 25.34
C ASP A 82 -13.00 7.76 24.02
N VAL A 83 -11.80 7.18 24.04
CA VAL A 83 -11.15 6.57 22.88
C VAL A 83 -12.01 5.46 22.30
N ILE A 84 -12.22 5.48 20.99
CA ILE A 84 -13.00 4.48 20.28
C ILE A 84 -12.15 3.25 20.02
N THR A 85 -12.62 2.10 20.49
CA THR A 85 -11.91 0.81 20.38
C THR A 85 -12.43 -0.06 19.26
N HIS A 86 -13.75 -0.08 19.03
CA HIS A 86 -14.38 -0.93 18.01
C HIS A 86 -15.30 -0.12 17.10
N LEU A 87 -15.34 -0.57 15.85
CA LEU A 87 -16.14 0.02 14.78
C LEU A 87 -16.63 -1.09 13.87
N VAL A 88 -17.94 -1.22 13.71
CA VAL A 88 -18.56 -2.23 12.86
C VAL A 88 -19.64 -1.58 12.00
N CYS A 89 -19.70 -1.95 10.74
CA CYS A 89 -20.77 -1.55 9.82
C CYS A 89 -21.69 -2.74 9.54
N THR A 90 -22.98 -2.53 9.62
CA THR A 90 -23.98 -3.56 9.37
C THR A 90 -24.48 -3.52 7.92
N LYS A 91 -25.06 -4.61 7.45
CA LYS A 91 -25.76 -4.65 6.15
C LYS A 91 -27.09 -3.89 6.15
N THR A 92 -27.56 -3.49 7.33
CA THR A 92 -28.83 -2.78 7.58
C THR A 92 -28.68 -1.27 7.70
N ASP A 93 -27.67 -0.68 7.07
CA ASP A 93 -27.38 0.76 7.01
C ASP A 93 -27.00 1.41 8.36
N PHE A 94 -26.57 0.62 9.33
CA PHE A 94 -26.12 1.13 10.62
C PHE A 94 -24.60 0.98 10.80
N VAL A 95 -24.05 1.96 11.48
CA VAL A 95 -22.67 1.94 11.97
C VAL A 95 -22.73 1.88 13.49
N VAL A 96 -21.99 0.96 14.08
CA VAL A 96 -21.93 0.80 15.53
C VAL A 96 -20.50 1.05 16.00
N THR A 97 -20.38 1.91 16.99
CA THR A 97 -19.09 2.30 17.56
C THR A 97 -19.06 2.03 19.05
N ALA A 98 -17.96 1.48 19.55
CA ALA A 98 -17.76 1.24 20.97
C ALA A 98 -16.50 1.96 21.46
N SER A 99 -16.56 2.54 22.67
CA SER A 99 -15.47 3.24 23.30
C SER A 99 -14.94 2.50 24.54
N LEU A 100 -13.74 2.93 24.98
CA LEU A 100 -13.01 2.30 26.08
C LEU A 100 -13.80 2.30 27.40
N ASP A 101 -14.67 3.29 27.58
CA ASP A 101 -15.58 3.42 28.74
C ASP A 101 -16.79 2.47 28.72
N GLY A 102 -16.86 1.55 27.77
CA GLY A 102 -17.95 0.56 27.63
C GLY A 102 -19.24 1.09 27.01
N HIS A 103 -19.22 2.29 26.46
CA HIS A 103 -20.35 2.89 25.79
C HIS A 103 -20.43 2.46 24.32
N ILE A 104 -21.66 2.17 23.85
CA ILE A 104 -21.96 1.82 22.46
C ILE A 104 -22.89 2.89 21.88
N LYS A 105 -22.58 3.38 20.69
CA LYS A 105 -23.41 4.30 19.94
C LYS A 105 -23.82 3.68 18.60
N PHE A 106 -25.08 3.84 18.26
CA PHE A 106 -25.66 3.47 17.00
C PHE A 106 -25.84 4.71 16.13
N TRP A 107 -25.43 4.59 14.88
CA TRP A 107 -25.50 5.64 13.88
C TRP A 107 -26.15 5.07 12.63
N LYS A 108 -27.06 5.81 12.02
CA LYS A 108 -27.70 5.44 10.78
C LYS A 108 -27.00 6.14 9.61
N LYS A 109 -26.69 5.41 8.56
CA LYS A 109 -26.12 5.99 7.33
C LYS A 109 -27.20 6.78 6.60
N GLY A 110 -26.98 8.08 6.42
CA GLY A 110 -27.80 8.99 5.66
C GLY A 110 -27.19 9.32 4.28
N GLU A 111 -27.83 10.22 3.55
CA GLU A 111 -27.34 10.68 2.24
C GLU A 111 -25.99 11.41 2.36
N LEU A 112 -25.86 12.27 3.35
CA LEU A 112 -24.68 13.06 3.64
C LEU A 112 -24.14 12.73 5.04
N GLY A 113 -23.30 11.68 5.12
CA GLY A 113 -22.71 11.28 6.38
C GLY A 113 -23.56 10.26 7.16
N ILE A 114 -23.56 10.38 8.48
CA ILE A 114 -24.30 9.51 9.40
C ILE A 114 -25.04 10.33 10.44
N GLU A 115 -26.16 9.82 10.90
CA GLU A 115 -26.99 10.42 11.95
C GLU A 115 -26.90 9.61 13.24
N PHE A 116 -26.80 10.29 14.37
CA PHE A 116 -26.85 9.64 15.68
C PHE A 116 -28.25 9.13 15.96
N VAL A 117 -28.36 7.85 16.39
CA VAL A 117 -29.64 7.22 16.68
C VAL A 117 -29.80 6.95 18.18
N LYS A 118 -28.94 6.14 18.75
CA LYS A 118 -29.07 5.72 20.16
C LYS A 118 -27.71 5.48 20.81
N HIS A 119 -27.67 5.71 22.10
CA HIS A 119 -26.53 5.49 22.95
C HIS A 119 -26.87 4.52 24.07
N PHE A 120 -26.02 3.50 24.23
CA PHE A 120 -26.13 2.54 25.33
C PHE A 120 -24.90 2.67 26.24
N ARG A 121 -25.14 2.73 27.52
CA ARG A 121 -24.13 2.43 28.53
C ARG A 121 -24.12 0.92 28.73
N SER A 122 -23.50 0.23 27.79
CA SER A 122 -23.56 -1.23 27.71
C SER A 122 -22.78 -1.89 28.84
N HIS A 123 -21.53 -1.52 29.00
CA HIS A 123 -20.64 -2.06 30.01
C HIS A 123 -20.03 -0.92 30.86
N LEU A 124 -19.43 -1.27 32.00
CA LEU A 124 -18.69 -0.34 32.86
C LEU A 124 -17.18 -0.52 32.70
N VAL A 125 -16.77 -1.43 31.83
CA VAL A 125 -15.40 -1.86 31.60
C VAL A 125 -15.15 -1.90 30.09
N PRO A 126 -13.90 -1.99 29.66
CA PRO A 126 -13.56 -2.04 28.24
C PRO A 126 -14.19 -3.25 27.52
N ILE A 127 -14.77 -2.98 26.35
CA ILE A 127 -15.28 -4.00 25.44
C ILE A 127 -14.11 -4.67 24.76
N LYS A 128 -14.11 -6.01 24.71
CA LYS A 128 -13.07 -6.82 24.09
C LYS A 128 -13.39 -7.21 22.67
N SER A 129 -14.68 -7.47 22.39
CA SER A 129 -15.12 -7.85 21.06
C SER A 129 -16.49 -7.26 20.76
N LEU A 130 -16.68 -6.82 19.54
CA LEU A 130 -17.92 -6.27 19.00
C LEU A 130 -18.15 -6.88 17.63
N THR A 131 -19.20 -7.68 17.46
CA THR A 131 -19.47 -8.39 16.21
C THR A 131 -20.96 -8.36 15.87
N THR A 132 -21.26 -8.38 14.57
CA THR A 132 -22.62 -8.43 14.04
C THR A 132 -22.85 -9.72 13.29
N ASN A 133 -24.08 -10.21 13.29
CA ASN A 133 -24.44 -11.36 12.46
C ASN A 133 -24.43 -10.98 10.96
N ASP A 134 -24.46 -11.99 10.09
CA ASP A 134 -24.40 -11.77 8.64
C ASP A 134 -25.58 -10.97 8.10
N SER A 135 -26.78 -11.10 8.68
CA SER A 135 -27.94 -10.29 8.30
C SER A 135 -27.85 -8.83 8.74
N GLY A 136 -26.96 -8.49 9.69
CA GLY A 136 -26.82 -7.15 10.26
C GLY A 136 -27.93 -6.75 11.24
N THR A 137 -28.74 -7.72 11.70
CA THR A 137 -29.86 -7.47 12.62
C THR A 137 -29.47 -7.57 14.09
N LEU A 138 -28.48 -8.41 14.41
CA LEU A 138 -28.02 -8.64 15.78
C LEU A 138 -26.58 -8.18 15.96
N LEU A 139 -26.31 -7.59 17.10
CA LEU A 139 -24.98 -7.16 17.55
C LEU A 139 -24.66 -7.83 18.86
N CYS A 140 -23.46 -8.38 18.99
CA CYS A 140 -22.92 -8.84 20.27
C CYS A 140 -21.78 -7.94 20.74
N SER A 141 -21.82 -7.55 22.01
CA SER A 141 -20.68 -6.92 22.72
C SER A 141 -20.25 -7.79 23.89
N ALA A 142 -19.00 -8.23 23.87
CA ALA A 142 -18.38 -9.01 24.95
C ALA A 142 -17.33 -8.15 25.66
N ALA A 143 -17.37 -8.11 26.99
CA ALA A 143 -16.51 -7.23 27.79
C ALA A 143 -15.82 -7.98 28.94
N THR A 144 -14.85 -7.33 29.57
CA THR A 144 -14.07 -7.90 30.66
C THR A 144 -14.87 -8.09 31.96
N ASP A 145 -16.13 -7.62 32.01
CA ASP A 145 -17.09 -7.89 33.10
C ASP A 145 -17.68 -9.31 33.09
N GLN A 146 -17.15 -10.18 32.24
CA GLN A 146 -17.61 -11.57 32.04
C GLN A 146 -19.06 -11.64 31.56
N THR A 147 -19.52 -10.61 30.84
CA THR A 147 -20.83 -10.61 30.20
C THR A 147 -20.72 -10.39 28.69
N ALA A 148 -21.61 -11.04 27.97
CA ALA A 148 -21.88 -10.73 26.57
C ALA A 148 -23.32 -10.22 26.45
N LYS A 149 -23.50 -9.11 25.77
CA LYS A 149 -24.80 -8.47 25.58
C LYS A 149 -25.17 -8.47 24.12
N VAL A 150 -26.39 -8.89 23.83
CA VAL A 150 -26.93 -8.97 22.48
C VAL A 150 -27.96 -7.87 22.28
N PHE A 151 -27.83 -7.14 21.19
CA PHE A 151 -28.69 -6.03 20.80
C PHE A 151 -29.38 -6.32 19.48
N ASP A 152 -30.60 -5.89 19.36
CA ASP A 152 -31.30 -5.74 18.09
C ASP A 152 -30.87 -4.40 17.47
N VAL A 153 -30.27 -4.46 16.29
CA VAL A 153 -29.76 -3.27 15.60
C VAL A 153 -30.89 -2.46 14.95
N VAL A 154 -31.98 -3.13 14.57
CA VAL A 154 -33.10 -2.49 13.87
C VAL A 154 -34.04 -1.76 14.85
N ASN A 155 -34.35 -2.42 15.96
CA ASN A 155 -35.26 -1.88 16.98
C ASN A 155 -34.54 -1.12 18.10
N PHE A 156 -33.19 -1.16 18.11
CA PHE A 156 -32.35 -0.51 19.11
C PHE A 156 -32.65 -0.95 20.55
N ASP A 157 -32.84 -2.25 20.76
CA ASP A 157 -33.08 -2.82 22.06
C ASP A 157 -32.06 -3.85 22.45
N MET A 158 -31.78 -3.96 23.76
CA MET A 158 -30.97 -5.03 24.28
C MET A 158 -31.85 -6.26 24.51
N ILE A 159 -31.59 -7.34 23.75
CA ILE A 159 -32.42 -8.54 23.78
C ILE A 159 -31.98 -9.50 24.88
N ASN A 160 -30.67 -9.70 25.03
CA ASN A 160 -30.13 -10.74 25.90
C ASN A 160 -28.87 -10.31 26.64
N ILE A 161 -28.65 -10.85 27.84
CA ILE A 161 -27.45 -10.71 28.64
C ILE A 161 -26.98 -12.11 29.03
N ILE A 162 -25.87 -12.55 28.44
CA ILE A 162 -25.25 -13.85 28.70
C ILE A 162 -24.17 -13.64 29.77
N ARG A 163 -24.26 -14.33 30.89
CA ARG A 163 -23.24 -14.37 31.94
C ARG A 163 -22.27 -15.51 31.64
N LEU A 164 -21.02 -15.19 31.31
CA LEU A 164 -20.06 -16.15 30.79
C LEU A 164 -19.34 -16.94 31.90
N GLY A 165 -19.09 -16.32 33.08
CA GLY A 165 -18.29 -16.93 34.13
C GLY A 165 -16.79 -16.99 33.85
N TYR A 166 -16.33 -16.49 32.68
CA TYR A 166 -14.94 -16.35 32.25
C TYR A 166 -14.74 -15.03 31.50
N THR A 167 -13.51 -14.59 31.32
CA THR A 167 -13.20 -13.36 30.57
C THR A 167 -13.16 -13.65 29.07
N PRO A 168 -14.05 -13.04 28.26
CA PRO A 168 -14.04 -13.27 26.81
C PRO A 168 -12.84 -12.61 26.14
N GLN A 169 -12.34 -13.22 25.06
CA GLN A 169 -11.27 -12.68 24.22
C GLN A 169 -11.80 -12.20 22.87
N CYS A 170 -12.48 -13.06 22.13
CA CYS A 170 -13.15 -12.71 20.89
C CYS A 170 -14.51 -13.40 20.78
N SER A 171 -15.42 -12.81 20.03
CA SER A 171 -16.74 -13.36 19.71
C SER A 171 -16.95 -13.35 18.22
N GLU A 172 -17.75 -14.28 17.70
CA GLU A 172 -18.13 -14.34 16.28
C GLU A 172 -19.47 -15.04 16.13
N TRP A 173 -20.31 -14.52 15.24
CA TRP A 173 -21.57 -15.16 14.87
C TRP A 173 -21.31 -16.28 13.87
N ILE A 174 -21.83 -17.47 14.14
CA ILE A 174 -21.57 -18.68 13.34
C ILE A 174 -22.84 -19.26 12.70
N ASN A 175 -23.83 -18.41 12.49
CA ASN A 175 -25.08 -18.79 11.86
C ASN A 175 -25.06 -18.45 10.37
N GLY A 176 -25.44 -19.40 9.54
CA GLY A 176 -25.66 -19.19 8.10
C GLY A 176 -27.05 -18.61 7.80
N PRO A 177 -27.28 -18.17 6.56
CA PRO A 177 -28.59 -17.72 6.13
C PRO A 177 -29.65 -18.83 6.30
N GLY A 178 -30.74 -18.53 7.00
CA GLY A 178 -31.84 -19.48 7.24
C GLY A 178 -31.68 -20.40 8.45
N ASP A 179 -30.63 -20.26 9.25
CA ASP A 179 -30.48 -20.99 10.51
C ASP A 179 -31.49 -20.49 11.54
N ALA A 180 -32.18 -21.42 12.18
CA ALA A 180 -33.19 -21.12 13.21
C ALA A 180 -32.54 -20.58 14.50
N VAL A 181 -31.35 -21.09 14.85
CA VAL A 181 -30.61 -20.70 16.04
C VAL A 181 -29.55 -19.67 15.65
N GLN A 182 -29.54 -18.53 16.34
CA GLN A 182 -28.53 -17.48 16.16
C GLN A 182 -27.29 -17.81 17.00
N ALA A 183 -26.50 -18.79 16.51
CA ALA A 183 -25.35 -19.29 17.24
C ALA A 183 -24.21 -18.27 17.31
N LEU A 184 -23.73 -18.03 18.53
CA LEU A 184 -22.67 -17.10 18.86
C LEU A 184 -21.52 -17.85 19.53
N ALA A 185 -20.34 -17.84 18.92
CA ALA A 185 -19.12 -18.42 19.51
C ALA A 185 -18.36 -17.33 20.28
N ILE A 186 -17.96 -17.66 21.52
CA ILE A 186 -17.15 -16.78 22.38
C ILE A 186 -15.96 -17.57 22.91
N SER A 187 -14.76 -17.05 22.70
CA SER A 187 -13.53 -17.66 23.22
C SER A 187 -13.17 -17.16 24.62
N ASP A 188 -12.56 -18.02 25.41
CA ASP A 188 -12.01 -17.67 26.70
C ASP A 188 -10.60 -17.08 26.56
N SER A 189 -10.27 -16.05 27.33
CA SER A 189 -8.96 -15.39 27.31
C SER A 189 -7.85 -16.18 28.00
N GLU A 190 -8.22 -17.09 28.92
CA GLU A 190 -7.27 -17.85 29.74
C GLU A 190 -7.14 -19.30 29.30
N SER A 191 -8.20 -19.88 28.74
CA SER A 191 -8.20 -21.27 28.25
C SER A 191 -8.36 -21.36 26.74
N SER A 192 -8.08 -22.54 26.18
CA SER A 192 -8.26 -22.80 24.73
C SER A 192 -9.72 -23.11 24.35
N ARG A 193 -10.66 -22.96 25.27
CA ARG A 193 -12.08 -23.30 25.08
C ARG A 193 -12.80 -22.25 24.25
N ILE A 194 -13.70 -22.72 23.38
CA ILE A 194 -14.66 -21.89 22.65
C ILE A 194 -16.05 -22.35 23.08
N HIS A 195 -16.84 -21.45 23.64
CA HIS A 195 -18.19 -21.71 24.05
C HIS A 195 -19.17 -21.17 23.03
N ILE A 196 -20.20 -21.94 22.71
CA ILE A 196 -21.21 -21.59 21.73
C ILE A 196 -22.52 -21.38 22.45
N TYR A 197 -23.11 -20.21 22.26
CA TYR A 197 -24.37 -19.77 22.88
C TYR A 197 -25.44 -19.54 21.82
N ASP A 198 -26.71 -19.56 22.23
CA ASP A 198 -27.76 -18.98 21.44
C ASP A 198 -27.86 -17.48 21.77
N GLY A 199 -27.68 -16.62 20.80
CA GLY A 199 -27.74 -15.17 21.00
C GLY A 199 -29.12 -14.66 21.46
N GLN A 200 -30.19 -15.39 21.17
CA GLN A 200 -31.57 -15.03 21.55
C GLN A 200 -32.16 -15.93 22.64
N GLY A 201 -31.45 -17.00 23.01
CA GLY A 201 -31.89 -18.02 23.95
C GLY A 201 -31.45 -17.81 25.38
N GLY A 202 -31.50 -18.89 26.18
CA GLY A 202 -31.02 -18.91 27.56
C GLY A 202 -29.51 -18.70 27.65
N GLY A 203 -29.01 -18.28 28.80
CA GLY A 203 -27.58 -17.99 29.00
C GLY A 203 -26.65 -19.20 29.13
N GLU A 204 -27.14 -20.42 28.87
CA GLU A 204 -26.32 -21.64 28.93
C GLU A 204 -25.63 -21.92 27.59
N ALA A 205 -24.41 -22.47 27.66
CA ALA A 205 -23.66 -22.83 26.45
C ALA A 205 -24.30 -24.05 25.77
N LEU A 206 -24.64 -23.93 24.51
CA LEU A 206 -25.15 -25.03 23.68
C LEU A 206 -24.09 -26.11 23.47
N HIS A 207 -22.83 -25.67 23.27
CA HIS A 207 -21.70 -26.57 23.05
C HIS A 207 -20.40 -25.91 23.47
N THR A 208 -19.40 -26.73 23.86
CA THR A 208 -18.07 -26.23 24.20
C THR A 208 -17.02 -27.03 23.45
N LEU A 209 -16.19 -26.35 22.69
CA LEU A 209 -15.05 -26.93 21.98
C LEU A 209 -13.81 -26.87 22.89
N GLU A 210 -13.39 -28.03 23.43
CA GLU A 210 -12.27 -28.11 24.39
C GLU A 210 -10.95 -28.50 23.74
N LYS A 211 -10.98 -29.28 22.65
CA LYS A 211 -9.81 -29.95 22.08
C LYS A 211 -9.35 -29.38 20.74
N LEU A 212 -9.94 -28.26 20.31
CA LEU A 212 -9.67 -27.68 18.99
C LEU A 212 -8.31 -26.97 18.97
N HIS A 213 -8.03 -26.18 19.98
CA HIS A 213 -6.80 -25.39 20.14
C HIS A 213 -6.00 -25.80 21.37
N SER A 214 -4.70 -25.53 21.36
CA SER A 214 -3.79 -25.75 22.49
C SER A 214 -3.57 -24.51 23.34
N SER A 215 -3.92 -23.34 22.85
CA SER A 215 -3.77 -22.05 23.53
C SER A 215 -5.02 -21.17 23.30
N PRO A 216 -5.19 -20.09 24.08
CA PRO A 216 -6.36 -19.20 23.94
C PRO A 216 -6.53 -18.67 22.52
N VAL A 217 -7.76 -18.65 22.04
CA VAL A 217 -8.13 -18.18 20.70
C VAL A 217 -8.21 -16.67 20.69
N VAL A 218 -7.50 -16.03 19.75
CA VAL A 218 -7.36 -14.57 19.65
C VAL A 218 -8.30 -13.97 18.62
N ALA A 219 -8.53 -14.67 17.51
CA ALA A 219 -9.39 -14.17 16.44
C ALA A 219 -10.19 -15.32 15.83
N MET A 220 -11.43 -15.03 15.47
CA MET A 220 -12.34 -15.91 14.74
C MET A 220 -12.96 -15.14 13.58
N CYS A 221 -13.28 -15.84 12.50
CA CYS A 221 -14.00 -15.31 11.36
C CYS A 221 -14.87 -16.39 10.74
N PHE A 222 -16.15 -16.11 10.55
CA PHE A 222 -17.08 -17.04 9.91
C PHE A 222 -17.11 -16.84 8.40
N ASN A 223 -16.81 -17.92 7.67
CA ASN A 223 -16.93 -17.97 6.22
C ASN A 223 -18.35 -18.42 5.85
N VAL A 224 -19.22 -17.45 5.58
CA VAL A 224 -20.65 -17.68 5.30
C VAL A 224 -20.86 -18.57 4.08
N ALA A 225 -20.03 -18.42 3.02
CA ALA A 225 -20.20 -19.20 1.78
C ALA A 225 -19.85 -20.69 1.94
N MET A 226 -19.05 -21.03 2.93
CA MET A 226 -18.59 -22.41 3.19
C MET A 226 -19.08 -22.98 4.53
N ASP A 227 -19.96 -22.28 5.24
CA ASP A 227 -20.46 -22.67 6.59
C ASP A 227 -19.32 -23.10 7.54
N THR A 228 -18.21 -22.39 7.51
CA THR A 228 -16.97 -22.78 8.21
C THR A 228 -16.40 -21.61 8.99
N VAL A 229 -15.98 -21.85 10.21
CA VAL A 229 -15.24 -20.89 11.03
C VAL A 229 -13.74 -21.09 10.86
N ILE A 230 -13.03 -20.00 10.74
CA ILE A 230 -11.57 -19.94 10.78
C ILE A 230 -11.21 -19.33 12.14
N SER A 231 -10.52 -20.08 12.98
CA SER A 231 -10.06 -19.61 14.29
C SER A 231 -8.54 -19.67 14.41
N VAL A 232 -7.98 -18.71 15.15
CA VAL A 232 -6.53 -18.60 15.36
C VAL A 232 -6.24 -18.47 16.84
N ASP A 233 -5.31 -19.27 17.33
CA ASP A 233 -4.84 -19.20 18.70
C ASP A 233 -3.67 -18.22 18.88
N ARG A 234 -3.30 -17.96 20.14
CA ARG A 234 -2.19 -17.08 20.51
C ARG A 234 -0.84 -17.54 19.96
N ASN A 235 -0.66 -18.83 19.71
CA ASN A 235 0.54 -19.41 19.12
C ASN A 235 0.60 -19.28 17.58
N GLY A 236 -0.46 -18.79 16.96
CA GLY A 236 -0.55 -18.61 15.51
C GLY A 236 -0.96 -19.86 14.75
N ILE A 237 -1.64 -20.80 15.41
CA ILE A 237 -2.17 -22.00 14.76
C ILE A 237 -3.58 -21.73 14.26
N LEU A 238 -3.78 -21.92 12.96
CA LEU A 238 -5.07 -21.78 12.30
C LEU A 238 -5.83 -23.12 12.32
N GLU A 239 -7.11 -23.07 12.70
CA GLU A 239 -8.02 -24.19 12.71
C GLU A 239 -9.29 -23.89 11.91
N TYR A 240 -9.82 -24.91 11.22
CA TYR A 240 -11.10 -24.86 10.52
C TYR A 240 -12.11 -25.77 11.20
N TRP A 241 -13.30 -25.28 11.42
CA TRP A 241 -14.40 -26.06 11.97
C TRP A 241 -15.74 -25.54 11.45
N GLN A 242 -16.74 -26.40 11.40
CA GLN A 242 -18.05 -26.08 10.84
C GLN A 242 -19.05 -25.69 11.94
N ASN A 243 -20.22 -25.22 11.53
CA ASN A 243 -21.32 -24.84 12.43
C ASN A 243 -22.07 -26.08 13.01
N SER A 244 -23.15 -25.82 13.73
CA SER A 244 -24.00 -26.83 14.37
C SER A 244 -24.57 -27.89 13.41
N LYS A 245 -24.79 -27.55 12.13
CA LYS A 245 -25.29 -28.49 11.10
C LYS A 245 -24.35 -29.67 10.88
N TYR A 246 -23.08 -29.51 11.20
CA TYR A 246 -22.02 -30.51 10.96
C TYR A 246 -21.30 -30.91 12.24
N ASP A 247 -21.94 -30.83 13.40
CA ASP A 247 -21.42 -31.18 14.72
C ASP A 247 -20.07 -30.54 15.04
N TYR A 248 -19.82 -29.31 14.57
CA TYR A 248 -18.59 -28.55 14.80
C TYR A 248 -17.30 -29.28 14.37
N LYS A 249 -17.40 -30.19 13.39
CA LYS A 249 -16.28 -30.99 12.89
C LYS A 249 -15.45 -30.24 11.83
N PHE A 250 -14.27 -30.80 11.55
CA PHE A 250 -13.41 -30.31 10.48
C PHE A 250 -14.06 -30.48 9.09
N PRO A 251 -13.97 -29.49 8.18
CA PRO A 251 -14.66 -29.50 6.88
C PRO A 251 -13.97 -30.37 5.82
N GLN A 252 -13.90 -31.68 6.01
CA GLN A 252 -13.17 -32.62 5.12
C GLN A 252 -13.59 -32.55 3.65
N ARG A 253 -14.86 -32.23 3.37
CA ARG A 253 -15.39 -32.17 1.98
C ARG A 253 -15.06 -30.87 1.25
N LEU A 254 -14.68 -29.82 1.98
CA LEU A 254 -14.44 -28.47 1.44
C LEU A 254 -12.96 -28.16 1.23
N VAL A 255 -12.09 -28.94 1.86
CA VAL A 255 -10.64 -28.76 1.81
C VAL A 255 -9.98 -29.81 0.94
N ASN A 256 -8.89 -29.45 0.28
CA ASN A 256 -8.11 -30.30 -0.63
C ASN A 256 -6.76 -30.69 -0.01
N PHE A 257 -6.71 -30.85 1.30
CA PHE A 257 -5.51 -31.33 2.01
C PHE A 257 -5.90 -32.30 3.12
N ASP A 258 -5.12 -33.35 3.26
CA ASP A 258 -5.32 -34.36 4.32
C ASP A 258 -4.56 -33.97 5.59
N SER A 259 -3.41 -33.34 5.44
CA SER A 259 -2.58 -32.88 6.55
C SER A 259 -2.31 -31.38 6.46
N LYS A 260 -2.36 -30.70 7.61
CA LYS A 260 -1.96 -29.29 7.71
C LYS A 260 -0.48 -29.05 7.40
N LEU A 261 0.36 -30.06 7.48
CA LEU A 261 1.78 -29.98 7.12
C LEU A 261 1.99 -29.63 5.64
N ASP A 262 1.04 -30.01 4.79
CA ASP A 262 1.06 -29.69 3.35
C ASP A 262 0.55 -28.28 3.03
N THR A 263 0.14 -27.56 4.06
CA THR A 263 -0.43 -26.23 3.97
C THR A 263 0.51 -25.15 4.50
N SER A 264 0.14 -23.88 4.30
CA SER A 264 0.82 -22.73 4.90
C SER A 264 0.15 -22.24 6.19
N LEU A 265 -0.78 -23.01 6.79
CA LEU A 265 -1.56 -22.58 7.95
C LEU A 265 -0.70 -22.42 9.22
N PHE A 266 0.50 -22.99 9.26
CA PHE A 266 1.48 -22.80 10.33
C PHE A 266 2.41 -21.60 10.16
N GLU A 267 2.18 -20.75 9.14
CA GLU A 267 3.08 -19.64 8.83
C GLU A 267 3.24 -18.66 10.01
N PHE A 268 2.15 -18.35 10.72
CA PHE A 268 2.20 -17.47 11.89
C PHE A 268 2.99 -18.08 13.05
N ALA A 269 2.82 -19.37 13.29
CA ALA A 269 3.57 -20.07 14.31
C ALA A 269 5.08 -20.15 13.98
N LYS A 270 5.44 -20.36 12.71
CA LYS A 270 6.83 -20.31 12.22
C LYS A 270 7.46 -18.93 12.44
N GLN A 271 6.71 -17.87 12.18
CA GLN A 271 7.18 -16.49 12.34
C GLN A 271 7.05 -15.97 13.79
N LYS A 272 6.48 -16.77 14.69
CA LYS A 272 6.20 -16.40 16.10
C LYS A 272 5.42 -15.09 16.21
N THR A 273 4.40 -14.92 15.38
CA THR A 273 3.57 -13.73 15.32
C THR A 273 2.13 -14.03 15.68
N GLN A 274 1.44 -13.07 16.32
CA GLN A 274 0.03 -13.18 16.66
C GLN A 274 -0.82 -12.49 15.59
N VAL A 275 -1.94 -13.12 15.25
CA VAL A 275 -2.95 -12.53 14.36
C VAL A 275 -3.79 -11.55 15.16
N THR A 276 -4.03 -10.37 14.61
CA THR A 276 -4.87 -9.33 15.20
C THR A 276 -6.22 -9.18 14.49
N GLY A 277 -6.29 -9.53 13.23
CA GLY A 277 -7.53 -9.47 12.47
C GLY A 277 -7.60 -10.52 11.38
N LEU A 278 -8.79 -11.06 11.17
CA LEU A 278 -9.14 -12.04 10.15
C LEU A 278 -10.31 -11.53 9.32
N ALA A 279 -10.32 -11.83 8.03
CA ALA A 279 -11.49 -11.64 7.18
C ALA A 279 -11.52 -12.71 6.08
N ALA A 280 -12.70 -13.20 5.76
CA ALA A 280 -12.94 -14.09 4.63
C ALA A 280 -13.55 -13.31 3.45
N THR A 281 -13.29 -13.76 2.23
CA THR A 281 -13.96 -13.19 1.05
C THR A 281 -15.42 -13.63 1.01
N PRO A 282 -16.32 -12.81 0.46
CA PRO A 282 -17.76 -13.18 0.33
C PRO A 282 -17.99 -14.45 -0.49
N ASP A 283 -17.08 -14.78 -1.43
CA ASP A 283 -17.12 -16.03 -2.20
C ASP A 283 -16.55 -17.25 -1.44
N GLY A 284 -16.02 -17.05 -0.24
CA GLY A 284 -15.48 -18.09 0.64
C GLY A 284 -14.14 -18.70 0.18
N LYS A 285 -13.61 -18.33 -0.99
CA LYS A 285 -12.44 -18.99 -1.57
C LYS A 285 -11.13 -18.56 -0.96
N ARG A 286 -11.07 -17.35 -0.40
CA ARG A 286 -9.84 -16.76 0.18
C ARG A 286 -10.15 -16.18 1.55
N PHE A 287 -9.14 -16.10 2.36
CA PHE A 287 -9.17 -15.31 3.58
C PHE A 287 -7.86 -14.57 3.77
N ALA A 288 -7.90 -13.49 4.49
CA ALA A 288 -6.74 -12.66 4.80
C ALA A 288 -6.60 -12.50 6.31
N ALA A 289 -5.35 -12.42 6.75
CA ALA A 289 -5.02 -12.18 8.14
C ALA A 289 -3.95 -11.09 8.25
N ILE A 290 -4.14 -10.19 9.19
CA ILE A 290 -3.15 -9.21 9.62
C ILE A 290 -2.58 -9.64 10.96
N SER A 291 -1.27 -9.50 11.14
CA SER A 291 -0.56 -9.94 12.34
C SER A 291 0.31 -8.84 12.95
N THR A 292 0.79 -9.07 14.16
CA THR A 292 1.58 -8.11 14.93
C THR A 292 2.90 -7.72 14.25
N ASP A 293 3.42 -8.55 13.33
CA ASP A 293 4.57 -8.24 12.46
C ASP A 293 4.24 -7.24 11.34
N ARG A 294 2.99 -6.74 11.29
CA ARG A 294 2.47 -5.82 10.28
C ARG A 294 2.48 -6.37 8.86
N LYS A 295 2.48 -7.68 8.73
CA LYS A 295 2.32 -8.34 7.43
C LYS A 295 0.90 -8.79 7.25
N VAL A 296 0.37 -8.51 6.08
CA VAL A 296 -0.94 -8.99 5.65
C VAL A 296 -0.73 -10.21 4.77
N ARG A 297 -1.28 -11.33 5.19
CA ARG A 297 -1.17 -12.62 4.49
C ARG A 297 -2.52 -13.03 3.93
N VAL A 298 -2.55 -13.36 2.65
CA VAL A 298 -3.74 -13.84 1.95
C VAL A 298 -3.57 -15.32 1.63
N PHE A 299 -4.53 -16.12 2.07
CA PHE A 299 -4.55 -17.57 1.91
C PHE A 299 -5.69 -18.00 0.99
N GLN A 300 -5.51 -19.13 0.35
CA GLN A 300 -6.59 -19.83 -0.34
C GLN A 300 -7.24 -20.80 0.66
N PHE A 301 -8.56 -20.72 0.82
CA PHE A 301 -9.27 -21.52 1.82
C PHE A 301 -9.16 -23.03 1.55
N ASN A 302 -9.49 -23.48 0.34
CA ASN A 302 -9.55 -24.91 0.01
C ASN A 302 -8.21 -25.64 0.12
N THR A 303 -7.09 -24.97 -0.19
CA THR A 303 -5.76 -25.58 -0.18
C THR A 303 -4.93 -25.21 1.05
N GLY A 304 -5.39 -24.26 1.86
CA GLY A 304 -4.62 -23.72 2.99
C GLY A 304 -3.29 -23.08 2.60
N LYS A 305 -3.05 -22.79 1.31
CA LYS A 305 -1.78 -22.24 0.83
C LYS A 305 -1.76 -20.73 0.89
N LEU A 306 -0.61 -20.18 1.25
CA LEU A 306 -0.34 -18.75 1.21
C LEU A 306 -0.22 -18.27 -0.23
N ILE A 307 -1.10 -17.34 -0.65
CA ILE A 307 -1.09 -16.77 -1.99
C ILE A 307 -0.17 -15.56 -2.07
N ARG A 308 -0.27 -14.65 -1.07
CA ARG A 308 0.41 -13.35 -1.06
C ARG A 308 0.73 -12.89 0.35
N VAL A 309 1.80 -12.10 0.44
CA VAL A 309 2.19 -11.36 1.64
C VAL A 309 2.39 -9.91 1.23
N PHE A 310 1.74 -8.99 1.94
CA PHE A 310 1.99 -7.55 1.85
C PHE A 310 2.73 -7.12 3.10
N ASP A 311 3.92 -6.58 2.91
CA ASP A 311 4.80 -6.20 4.01
C ASP A 311 4.63 -4.70 4.32
N GLU A 312 4.12 -4.42 5.52
CA GLU A 312 3.91 -3.08 6.06
C GLU A 312 4.81 -2.81 7.29
N ALA A 313 5.95 -3.52 7.36
CA ALA A 313 6.91 -3.33 8.44
C ALA A 313 7.57 -1.93 8.39
N LEU A 314 8.01 -1.44 9.53
CA LEU A 314 8.64 -0.11 9.63
C LEU A 314 9.91 0.02 8.81
N SER A 315 10.66 -1.08 8.65
CA SER A 315 11.85 -1.15 7.79
C SER A 315 11.51 -0.85 6.32
N THR A 316 10.41 -1.42 5.82
CA THR A 316 9.93 -1.19 4.45
C THR A 316 9.55 0.27 4.24
N TYR A 317 8.87 0.90 5.20
CA TYR A 317 8.55 2.33 5.14
C TYR A 317 9.79 3.22 5.19
N THR A 318 10.77 2.86 6.01
CA THR A 318 12.05 3.60 6.07
C THR A 318 12.79 3.55 4.73
N GLN A 319 12.85 2.37 4.10
CA GLN A 319 13.40 2.22 2.75
C GLN A 319 12.60 3.01 1.70
N MET A 320 11.26 2.96 1.77
CA MET A 320 10.40 3.74 0.88
C MET A 320 10.62 5.25 1.03
N GLN A 321 10.82 5.73 2.27
CA GLN A 321 11.11 7.15 2.51
C GLN A 321 12.47 7.55 1.93
N GLN A 322 13.50 6.70 2.07
CA GLN A 322 14.82 6.94 1.50
C GLN A 322 14.80 6.95 -0.04
N THR A 323 14.02 6.06 -0.65
CA THR A 323 14.02 5.89 -2.12
C THR A 323 13.01 6.79 -2.84
N LYS A 324 11.86 7.10 -2.23
CA LYS A 324 10.73 7.77 -2.91
C LYS A 324 10.29 9.08 -2.26
N HIS A 325 10.84 9.45 -1.11
CA HIS A 325 10.38 10.62 -0.33
C HIS A 325 8.84 10.70 -0.25
N ALA A 326 8.21 9.60 0.17
CA ALA A 326 6.76 9.44 0.12
C ALA A 326 5.98 10.48 0.96
N LEU A 327 6.62 11.01 2.01
CA LEU A 327 6.09 12.03 2.91
C LEU A 327 7.15 13.08 3.25
N PRO A 328 6.75 14.31 3.66
CA PRO A 328 7.67 15.27 4.29
C PRO A 328 8.36 14.66 5.51
N ASN A 329 9.64 14.94 5.72
CA ASN A 329 10.45 14.30 6.76
C ASN A 329 9.87 14.48 8.17
N MET A 330 9.33 15.65 8.50
CA MET A 330 8.70 15.91 9.80
C MET A 330 7.44 15.07 10.01
N GLU A 331 6.61 14.94 8.97
CA GLU A 331 5.39 14.13 9.03
C GLU A 331 5.73 12.64 9.13
N PHE A 332 6.70 12.17 8.35
CA PHE A 332 7.21 10.81 8.45
C PHE A 332 7.73 10.50 9.87
N GLY A 333 8.54 11.40 10.46
CA GLY A 333 9.04 11.26 11.84
C GLY A 333 7.91 11.15 12.86
N ARG A 334 6.87 11.99 12.74
CA ARG A 334 5.69 11.95 13.61
C ARG A 334 4.92 10.65 13.50
N ARG A 335 4.67 10.17 12.28
CA ARG A 335 3.96 8.90 12.04
C ARG A 335 4.78 7.70 12.54
N MET A 336 6.09 7.72 12.35
CA MET A 336 7.00 6.71 12.91
C MET A 336 7.02 6.68 14.44
N ALA A 337 6.94 7.84 15.08
CA ALA A 337 6.84 7.92 16.54
C ALA A 337 5.53 7.32 17.05
N ALA A 338 4.40 7.63 16.39
CA ALA A 338 3.10 7.04 16.72
C ALA A 338 3.10 5.50 16.55
N GLU A 339 3.79 4.98 15.52
CA GLU A 339 3.92 3.54 15.31
C GLU A 339 4.76 2.85 16.39
N ARG A 340 5.84 3.45 16.82
CA ARG A 340 6.66 2.93 17.93
C ARG A 340 5.90 2.94 19.26
N ASP A 341 5.07 3.97 19.48
CA ASP A 341 4.17 4.04 20.63
C ASP A 341 3.10 2.93 20.56
N LEU A 342 2.54 2.67 19.37
CA LEU A 342 1.57 1.61 19.15
C LEU A 342 2.16 0.23 19.47
N GLU A 343 3.42 -0.03 19.12
CA GLU A 343 4.12 -1.28 19.47
C GLU A 343 4.23 -1.48 20.98
N LYS A 344 4.51 -0.42 21.73
CA LYS A 344 4.62 -0.48 23.20
C LYS A 344 3.27 -0.75 23.87
N THR A 345 2.18 -0.27 23.28
CA THR A 345 0.81 -0.36 23.81
C THR A 345 -0.01 -1.46 23.13
N ALA A 346 0.62 -2.51 22.63
CA ALA A 346 0.03 -3.59 21.84
C ALA A 346 -1.22 -4.26 22.45
N GLN A 347 -1.46 -4.09 23.74
CA GLN A 347 -2.61 -4.70 24.42
C GLN A 347 -3.98 -4.12 24.03
N ASN A 348 -4.03 -2.89 23.48
CA ASN A 348 -5.28 -2.17 23.23
C ASN A 348 -5.52 -1.82 21.74
N ALA A 349 -4.58 -2.09 20.85
CA ALA A 349 -4.64 -1.68 19.46
C ALA A 349 -4.80 -2.88 18.54
N THR A 350 -6.02 -3.31 18.33
CA THR A 350 -6.35 -4.36 17.36
C THR A 350 -6.48 -3.75 15.97
N LEU A 351 -5.62 -4.17 15.06
CA LEU A 351 -5.77 -3.88 13.64
C LEU A 351 -6.74 -4.88 13.03
N ASN A 352 -7.66 -4.41 12.22
CA ASN A 352 -8.54 -5.29 11.46
C ASN A 352 -8.23 -5.24 9.96
N ILE A 353 -8.85 -6.15 9.24
CA ILE A 353 -8.75 -6.29 7.80
C ILE A 353 -10.13 -6.63 7.27
N LEU A 354 -10.46 -6.16 6.08
CA LEU A 354 -11.75 -6.48 5.46
C LEU A 354 -11.63 -6.56 3.94
N PHE A 355 -12.50 -7.35 3.35
CA PHE A 355 -12.71 -7.40 1.92
C PHE A 355 -13.90 -6.55 1.53
N ASP A 356 -13.89 -6.09 0.29
CA ASP A 356 -15.07 -5.51 -0.33
C ASP A 356 -16.13 -6.59 -0.64
N SER A 357 -17.34 -6.17 -0.99
CA SER A 357 -18.45 -7.07 -1.33
C SER A 357 -18.18 -7.98 -2.54
N THR A 358 -17.20 -7.63 -3.39
CA THR A 358 -16.80 -8.45 -4.56
C THR A 358 -15.67 -9.45 -4.25
N GLY A 359 -14.97 -9.29 -3.11
CA GLY A 359 -13.80 -10.11 -2.74
C GLY A 359 -12.54 -9.84 -3.56
N ASN A 360 -12.54 -8.80 -4.41
CA ASN A 360 -11.40 -8.44 -5.24
C ASN A 360 -10.48 -7.41 -4.60
N PHE A 361 -11.01 -6.61 -3.68
CA PHE A 361 -10.26 -5.57 -3.00
C PHE A 361 -10.14 -5.86 -1.50
N LEU A 362 -8.96 -5.58 -0.98
CA LEU A 362 -8.60 -5.76 0.41
C LEU A 362 -8.29 -4.39 1.02
N LEU A 363 -8.97 -4.07 2.13
CA LEU A 363 -8.77 -2.83 2.87
C LEU A 363 -8.15 -3.13 4.23
N TYR A 364 -7.11 -2.39 4.59
CA TYR A 364 -6.50 -2.48 5.91
C TYR A 364 -5.78 -1.17 6.30
N PRO A 365 -5.70 -0.88 7.61
CA PRO A 365 -5.06 0.32 8.11
C PRO A 365 -3.53 0.22 8.10
N THR A 366 -2.87 1.28 7.65
CA THR A 366 -1.41 1.39 7.63
C THR A 366 -0.94 2.72 8.20
N MET A 367 0.37 2.90 8.33
CA MET A 367 0.98 4.16 8.75
C MET A 367 0.63 5.32 7.79
N LEU A 368 0.45 5.05 6.52
CA LEU A 368 0.16 6.08 5.51
C LEU A 368 -1.33 6.43 5.40
N GLY A 369 -2.21 5.62 5.97
CA GLY A 369 -3.66 5.70 5.82
C GLY A 369 -4.27 4.31 5.64
N ILE A 370 -5.46 4.22 5.09
CA ILE A 370 -6.12 2.96 4.77
C ILE A 370 -5.74 2.57 3.35
N LYS A 371 -5.01 1.48 3.18
CA LYS A 371 -4.67 0.96 1.85
C LYS A 371 -5.81 0.14 1.26
N VAL A 372 -6.09 0.39 -0.01
CA VAL A 372 -7.00 -0.41 -0.84
C VAL A 372 -6.16 -1.15 -1.87
N ILE A 373 -6.10 -2.47 -1.75
CA ILE A 373 -5.29 -3.33 -2.60
C ILE A 373 -6.19 -4.21 -3.48
N ASN A 374 -5.92 -4.21 -4.78
CA ASN A 374 -6.49 -5.19 -5.69
C ASN A 374 -5.73 -6.52 -5.54
N VAL A 375 -6.40 -7.55 -5.02
CA VAL A 375 -5.82 -8.88 -4.74
C VAL A 375 -5.50 -9.66 -6.03
N VAL A 376 -6.20 -9.37 -7.14
CA VAL A 376 -5.99 -10.03 -8.43
C VAL A 376 -4.73 -9.50 -9.11
N THR A 377 -4.60 -8.16 -9.18
CA THR A 377 -3.45 -7.49 -9.83
C THR A 377 -2.26 -7.27 -8.88
N ASN A 378 -2.45 -7.45 -7.56
CA ASN A 378 -1.50 -7.17 -6.48
C ASN A 378 -0.96 -5.71 -6.49
N ARG A 379 -1.84 -4.76 -6.77
CA ARG A 379 -1.51 -3.33 -6.77
C ARG A 379 -2.29 -2.61 -5.69
N CYS A 380 -1.63 -1.66 -5.05
CA CYS A 380 -2.31 -0.64 -4.26
C CYS A 380 -3.00 0.31 -5.24
N VAL A 381 -4.31 0.40 -5.14
CA VAL A 381 -5.14 1.26 -6.00
C VAL A 381 -5.18 2.66 -5.42
N THR A 382 -5.59 2.79 -4.15
CA THR A 382 -5.68 4.06 -3.44
C THR A 382 -5.22 3.92 -1.99
N ILE A 383 -4.91 5.05 -1.37
CA ILE A 383 -4.64 5.15 0.06
C ILE A 383 -5.56 6.26 0.59
N LEU A 384 -6.59 5.87 1.35
CA LEU A 384 -7.52 6.81 1.95
C LEU A 384 -6.86 7.49 3.16
N GLY A 385 -7.08 8.78 3.34
CA GLY A 385 -6.51 9.53 4.45
C GLY A 385 -4.99 9.71 4.40
N LYS A 386 -4.40 9.68 3.21
CA LYS A 386 -2.95 9.88 3.04
C LYS A 386 -2.49 11.25 3.52
N THR A 387 -3.30 12.28 3.30
CA THR A 387 -3.03 13.66 3.70
C THR A 387 -3.34 13.92 5.17
N ASP A 388 -4.14 13.05 5.81
CA ASP A 388 -4.56 13.21 7.18
C ASP A 388 -3.47 12.82 8.17
N ASN A 389 -3.37 13.58 9.24
CA ASN A 389 -2.40 13.30 10.30
C ASN A 389 -3.01 12.40 11.41
N ILE A 390 -3.58 11.27 10.97
CA ILE A 390 -4.18 10.28 11.85
C ILE A 390 -3.59 8.90 11.58
N ARG A 391 -3.59 8.03 12.60
CA ARG A 391 -3.21 6.62 12.46
C ARG A 391 -4.48 5.76 12.55
N PRO A 392 -5.03 5.28 11.43
CA PRO A 392 -6.20 4.42 11.45
C PRO A 392 -5.88 3.08 12.10
N LEU A 393 -6.83 2.54 12.88
CA LEU A 393 -6.71 1.26 13.57
C LEU A 393 -7.73 0.25 13.08
N GLN A 394 -9.02 0.54 13.25
CA GLN A 394 -10.09 -0.29 12.72
C GLN A 394 -10.75 0.40 11.55
N VAL A 395 -11.11 -0.38 10.57
CA VAL A 395 -11.78 0.06 9.35
C VAL A 395 -13.09 -0.70 9.22
N ALA A 396 -14.15 -0.01 8.81
CA ALA A 396 -15.41 -0.60 8.42
C ALA A 396 -15.81 -0.02 7.06
N LEU A 397 -16.43 -0.82 6.20
CA LEU A 397 -16.81 -0.43 4.85
C LEU A 397 -18.32 -0.58 4.68
N PHE A 398 -18.95 0.47 4.24
CA PHE A 398 -20.33 0.48 3.81
C PHE A 398 -20.38 0.52 2.27
N GLN A 399 -21.03 -0.46 1.68
CA GLN A 399 -21.25 -0.58 0.23
C GLN A 399 -22.75 -0.77 -0.11
N GLY A 400 -23.61 -0.38 0.81
CA GLY A 400 -25.06 -0.44 0.64
C GLY A 400 -25.62 0.66 -0.25
N ARG A 401 -26.90 0.56 -0.57
CA ARG A 401 -27.66 1.56 -1.31
C ARG A 401 -28.56 2.31 -0.34
N ILE A 402 -28.47 3.63 -0.37
CA ILE A 402 -29.26 4.50 0.51
C ILE A 402 -30.50 4.95 -0.23
N LYS A 403 -31.67 4.83 0.43
CA LYS A 403 -32.94 5.41 -0.07
C LYS A 403 -32.91 6.92 0.19
N ARG A 404 -33.05 7.73 -0.86
CA ARG A 404 -33.25 9.19 -0.71
C ARG A 404 -34.49 9.47 0.13
N GLN A 405 -34.43 10.47 0.99
CA GLN A 405 -35.63 11.02 1.60
C GLN A 405 -36.50 11.63 0.50
N LYS A 406 -37.75 11.22 0.45
CA LYS A 406 -38.69 11.65 -0.60
C LYS A 406 -38.90 13.16 -0.51
N ALA A 407 -38.41 13.92 -1.48
CA ALA A 407 -39.05 15.17 -1.83
C ALA A 407 -40.48 14.82 -2.30
N ALA A 408 -41.50 15.56 -1.85
CA ALA A 408 -42.90 15.28 -2.09
C ALA A 408 -43.17 14.80 -3.52
N ILE A 409 -43.35 13.50 -3.68
CA ILE A 409 -43.60 12.83 -4.97
C ILE A 409 -45.11 12.68 -5.06
N THR A 410 -45.70 12.99 -6.20
CA THR A 410 -47.13 12.72 -6.45
C THR A 410 -47.40 11.21 -6.45
N MET A 411 -48.62 10.80 -5.98
CA MET A 411 -49.02 9.38 -5.93
C MET A 411 -48.83 8.66 -7.28
N GLU A 412 -48.95 9.34 -8.40
CA GLU A 412 -48.77 8.81 -9.76
C GLU A 412 -47.29 8.47 -10.07
N GLN A 413 -46.36 9.21 -9.50
CA GLN A 413 -44.92 8.93 -9.65
C GLN A 413 -44.47 7.78 -8.73
N GLU A 414 -45.15 7.55 -7.63
CA GLU A 414 -44.86 6.43 -6.71
C GLU A 414 -45.31 5.08 -7.29
N ALA A 415 -46.30 5.08 -8.19
CA ALA A 415 -46.81 3.88 -8.86
C ALA A 415 -46.02 3.45 -10.09
N SER A 416 -45.05 4.26 -10.53
CA SER A 416 -44.22 3.90 -11.69
C SER A 416 -43.04 3.01 -11.27
N GLU A 417 -42.91 1.84 -11.90
CA GLU A 417 -41.78 0.93 -11.72
C GLU A 417 -40.46 1.43 -12.38
N ASN A 418 -40.39 2.68 -12.77
CA ASN A 418 -39.21 3.26 -13.44
C ASN A 418 -38.03 3.30 -12.47
N PRO A 419 -36.91 2.58 -12.76
CA PRO A 419 -35.73 2.55 -11.89
C PRO A 419 -35.07 3.92 -11.66
N ALA A 420 -35.29 4.90 -12.57
CA ALA A 420 -34.82 6.26 -12.41
C ALA A 420 -35.57 7.03 -11.30
N LEU A 421 -36.77 6.60 -10.95
CA LEU A 421 -37.57 7.15 -9.85
C LEU A 421 -37.35 6.44 -8.51
N GLN A 422 -36.67 5.29 -8.53
CA GLN A 422 -36.16 4.68 -7.31
C GLN A 422 -34.97 5.54 -6.83
N ASN A 423 -35.26 6.40 -5.85
CA ASN A 423 -34.27 7.31 -5.24
C ASN A 423 -33.22 6.52 -4.42
N ILE A 424 -32.43 5.68 -5.10
CA ILE A 424 -31.37 4.87 -4.51
C ILE A 424 -30.03 5.46 -4.92
N LEU A 425 -29.21 5.84 -3.93
CA LEU A 425 -27.86 6.34 -4.13
C LEU A 425 -26.83 5.28 -3.75
N ASN A 426 -25.84 5.12 -4.59
CA ASN A 426 -24.64 4.36 -4.28
C ASN A 426 -23.63 5.32 -3.66
N ASP A 427 -23.44 5.24 -2.33
CA ASP A 427 -22.49 6.09 -1.60
C ASP A 427 -21.54 5.20 -0.77
N PRO A 428 -20.52 4.59 -1.42
CA PRO A 428 -19.55 3.78 -0.73
C PRO A 428 -18.77 4.63 0.27
N THR A 429 -18.78 4.20 1.52
CA THR A 429 -18.19 4.96 2.61
C THR A 429 -17.34 4.04 3.48
N ALA A 430 -16.09 4.43 3.73
CA ALA A 430 -15.24 3.79 4.72
C ALA A 430 -15.21 4.62 6.01
N PHE A 431 -15.30 3.91 7.11
CA PHE A 431 -15.15 4.48 8.45
C PHE A 431 -13.87 3.97 9.07
N CYS A 432 -13.19 4.78 9.86
CA CYS A 432 -12.06 4.29 10.65
C CYS A 432 -11.99 4.93 12.03
N THR A 433 -11.47 4.14 12.98
CA THR A 433 -11.01 4.66 14.27
C THR A 433 -9.56 5.08 14.17
N ALA A 434 -9.10 5.96 15.05
CA ALA A 434 -7.72 6.42 15.05
C ALA A 434 -7.06 6.25 16.43
N TYR A 435 -5.75 6.02 16.41
CA TYR A 435 -4.95 5.79 17.61
C TYR A 435 -5.03 6.96 18.60
N LYS A 436 -5.38 6.68 19.86
CA LYS A 436 -5.55 7.65 20.94
C LYS A 436 -6.51 8.80 20.62
N LYS A 437 -7.52 8.55 19.75
CA LYS A 437 -8.54 9.56 19.42
C LYS A 437 -9.91 9.10 19.88
N SER A 438 -10.69 10.04 20.41
CA SER A 438 -12.11 9.85 20.75
C SER A 438 -13.05 10.08 19.56
N ARG A 439 -12.51 10.14 18.34
CA ARG A 439 -13.24 10.37 17.10
C ARG A 439 -13.03 9.22 16.14
N PHE A 440 -14.05 8.94 15.32
CA PHE A 440 -13.92 8.13 14.13
C PHE A 440 -14.20 8.98 12.90
N TYR A 441 -13.64 8.57 11.79
CA TYR A 441 -13.53 9.36 10.58
C TYR A 441 -14.24 8.67 9.44
N LEU A 442 -14.86 9.46 8.57
CA LEU A 442 -15.65 9.02 7.44
C LEU A 442 -14.94 9.42 6.14
N TYR A 443 -14.71 8.45 5.26
CA TYR A 443 -14.15 8.63 3.92
C TYR A 443 -15.19 8.23 2.89
N SER A 444 -15.51 9.14 2.00
CA SER A 444 -16.44 8.92 0.89
C SER A 444 -15.73 9.12 -0.45
N ARG A 445 -16.47 9.40 -1.48
CA ARG A 445 -15.95 9.85 -2.76
C ARG A 445 -15.92 11.39 -2.86
N ARG A 446 -16.50 12.07 -1.90
CA ARG A 446 -16.53 13.53 -1.78
C ARG A 446 -15.28 14.02 -1.05
N LEU A 447 -14.74 15.14 -1.48
CA LEU A 447 -13.70 15.86 -0.74
C LEU A 447 -14.35 16.86 0.23
N PRO A 448 -13.66 17.25 1.32
CA PRO A 448 -14.15 18.28 2.23
C PRO A 448 -14.45 19.61 1.53
N SER A 449 -13.72 19.92 0.45
CA SER A 449 -13.94 21.10 -0.39
C SER A 449 -15.27 21.10 -1.16
N ASP A 450 -15.87 19.91 -1.35
CA ASP A 450 -17.11 19.76 -2.10
C ASP A 450 -18.34 19.99 -1.22
N LEU A 451 -18.16 20.11 0.09
CA LEU A 451 -19.22 20.39 1.05
C LEU A 451 -19.52 21.88 1.11
N GLN A 452 -20.80 22.22 1.22
CA GLN A 452 -21.19 23.62 1.49
C GLN A 452 -20.69 24.06 2.87
N ASP A 453 -20.38 25.34 3.02
CA ASP A 453 -19.76 25.89 4.25
C ASP A 453 -20.49 25.56 5.56
N VAL A 454 -21.79 25.36 5.50
CA VAL A 454 -22.64 25.02 6.67
C VAL A 454 -22.35 23.60 7.21
N ASP A 455 -21.92 22.70 6.33
CA ASP A 455 -21.72 21.26 6.68
C ASP A 455 -20.27 20.91 6.92
N ARG A 456 -19.38 21.87 6.85
CA ARG A 456 -17.95 21.69 7.06
C ARG A 456 -17.61 21.34 8.50
N ASP A 457 -16.70 20.37 8.72
CA ASP A 457 -16.14 20.05 10.04
C ASP A 457 -14.99 21.01 10.40
N ILE A 458 -15.34 22.28 10.63
CA ILE A 458 -14.42 23.39 10.89
C ILE A 458 -13.40 23.08 12.00
N PHE A 459 -13.78 22.26 13.01
CA PHE A 459 -12.91 21.95 14.15
C PHE A 459 -11.78 20.97 13.82
N ASN A 460 -11.87 20.24 12.73
CA ASN A 460 -10.89 19.20 12.36
C ASN A 460 -10.23 19.45 11.02
N GLU A 461 -10.68 20.44 10.27
CA GLU A 461 -10.02 20.84 9.04
C GLU A 461 -8.62 21.36 9.31
N LYS A 462 -7.69 21.01 8.45
CA LYS A 462 -6.41 21.72 8.39
C LYS A 462 -6.70 23.13 7.88
N PRO A 463 -6.12 24.18 8.51
CA PRO A 463 -6.22 25.53 7.99
C PRO A 463 -5.82 25.54 6.51
N SER A 464 -6.56 26.27 5.68
CA SER A 464 -6.17 26.43 4.27
C SER A 464 -4.77 27.07 4.20
N LYS A 465 -4.07 26.93 3.09
CA LYS A 465 -2.75 27.55 2.94
C LYS A 465 -2.82 29.08 3.07
N GLU A 466 -3.98 29.66 2.85
CA GLU A 466 -4.26 31.09 2.97
C GLU A 466 -4.46 31.53 4.41
N ASP A 467 -4.97 30.63 5.28
CA ASP A 467 -5.19 30.90 6.71
C ASP A 467 -3.92 30.70 7.56
N ILE A 468 -2.89 30.08 7.02
CA ILE A 468 -1.59 29.94 7.69
C ILE A 468 -0.84 31.26 7.47
N ILE A 469 -1.04 32.22 8.37
CA ILE A 469 -0.22 33.45 8.41
C ILE A 469 1.23 33.00 8.60
N ALA A 470 1.98 33.08 7.53
CA ALA A 470 3.40 33.24 7.37
C ALA A 470 4.31 32.76 8.54
N VAL A 471 4.47 31.46 8.65
CA VAL A 471 5.84 30.98 8.70
C VAL A 471 6.29 30.97 7.24
N PRO A 472 7.40 31.63 6.85
CA PRO A 472 7.88 31.50 5.48
C PRO A 472 8.11 30.00 5.26
N GLU A 473 7.19 29.34 4.58
CA GLU A 473 7.50 28.09 3.90
C GLU A 473 8.72 28.44 3.08
N ALA A 474 9.85 27.82 3.39
CA ALA A 474 10.93 27.75 2.43
C ALA A 474 10.23 27.43 1.12
N SER A 475 10.15 28.42 0.25
CA SER A 475 9.39 28.41 -0.99
C SER A 475 9.49 27.01 -1.56
N VAL A 476 8.37 26.34 -1.84
CA VAL A 476 8.38 25.11 -2.61
C VAL A 476 9.03 25.53 -3.92
N VAL A 477 10.34 25.32 -3.97
CA VAL A 477 11.14 25.69 -5.12
C VAL A 477 10.57 24.83 -6.22
N GLN A 478 9.88 25.45 -7.15
CA GLN A 478 9.34 24.75 -8.31
C GLN A 478 10.50 24.00 -8.95
N ARG A 479 10.44 22.66 -8.89
CA ARG A 479 11.52 21.78 -9.32
C ARG A 479 11.30 21.21 -10.72
N ILE A 480 10.10 21.42 -11.28
CA ILE A 480 9.65 20.83 -12.54
C ILE A 480 9.10 21.95 -13.43
N TYR A 481 9.54 21.96 -14.67
CA TYR A 481 9.16 22.93 -15.69
C TYR A 481 8.79 22.20 -16.98
N GLU A 482 7.94 22.79 -17.82
CA GLU A 482 7.49 22.19 -19.07
C GLU A 482 8.38 22.60 -20.25
N ASN A 483 8.75 23.87 -20.32
CA ASN A 483 9.51 24.41 -21.44
C ASN A 483 10.91 24.80 -21.03
N VAL A 484 11.87 24.53 -21.90
CA VAL A 484 13.29 24.76 -21.67
C VAL A 484 13.93 25.38 -22.89
N VAL A 485 14.76 26.40 -22.67
CA VAL A 485 15.62 26.98 -23.71
C VAL A 485 17.06 26.71 -23.34
N LEU A 486 17.75 25.94 -24.17
CA LEU A 486 19.15 25.63 -24.05
C LEU A 486 19.95 26.62 -24.90
N HIS A 487 20.60 27.59 -24.27
CA HIS A 487 21.46 28.55 -24.95
C HIS A 487 22.83 27.92 -25.19
N THR A 488 23.21 27.79 -26.46
CA THR A 488 24.50 27.20 -26.85
C THR A 488 25.35 28.18 -27.64
N THR A 489 26.63 27.91 -27.78
CA THR A 489 27.53 28.70 -28.63
C THR A 489 27.20 28.67 -30.13
N LYS A 490 26.28 27.77 -30.55
CA LYS A 490 25.78 27.64 -31.92
C LYS A 490 24.34 28.17 -32.10
N GLY A 491 23.68 28.63 -31.02
CA GLY A 491 22.32 29.16 -31.02
C GLY A 491 21.43 28.47 -29.96
N ASP A 492 20.16 28.82 -29.99
CA ASP A 492 19.18 28.40 -29.01
C ASP A 492 18.42 27.15 -29.45
N ILE A 493 18.23 26.20 -28.51
CA ILE A 493 17.46 24.97 -28.69
C ILE A 493 16.31 25.00 -27.70
N HIS A 494 15.06 25.01 -28.21
CA HIS A 494 13.86 24.98 -27.39
C HIS A 494 13.33 23.58 -27.27
N MET A 495 13.15 23.09 -26.04
CA MET A 495 12.70 21.76 -25.73
C MET A 495 11.42 21.80 -24.87
N ARG A 496 10.54 20.85 -25.11
CA ARG A 496 9.38 20.57 -24.25
C ARG A 496 9.65 19.30 -23.47
N LEU A 497 9.46 19.35 -22.16
CA LEU A 497 9.71 18.24 -21.25
C LEU A 497 8.41 17.49 -20.93
N PHE A 498 8.50 16.18 -20.73
CA PHE A 498 7.38 15.28 -20.44
C PHE A 498 7.26 15.00 -18.95
N PHE A 499 7.01 16.05 -18.18
CA PHE A 499 7.03 15.99 -16.71
C PHE A 499 5.93 15.12 -16.09
N LYS A 500 4.82 14.90 -16.78
CA LYS A 500 3.72 14.05 -16.31
C LYS A 500 4.06 12.56 -16.43
N GLU A 501 4.77 12.23 -17.47
CA GLU A 501 5.12 10.87 -17.84
C GLU A 501 6.39 10.39 -17.13
N VAL A 502 7.41 11.24 -17.04
CA VAL A 502 8.74 10.91 -16.48
C VAL A 502 9.22 11.95 -15.45
N PRO A 503 8.51 12.07 -14.34
CA PRO A 503 8.69 13.17 -13.38
C PRO A 503 10.06 13.22 -12.73
N LYS A 504 10.71 12.08 -12.46
CA LYS A 504 12.02 12.05 -11.82
C LYS A 504 13.14 12.52 -12.76
N THR A 505 13.10 12.05 -13.99
CA THR A 505 14.07 12.43 -15.00
C THR A 505 13.97 13.92 -15.27
N VAL A 506 12.76 14.46 -15.39
CA VAL A 506 12.53 15.90 -15.58
C VAL A 506 12.96 16.70 -14.34
N GLU A 507 12.66 16.21 -13.12
CA GLU A 507 13.13 16.85 -11.88
C GLU A 507 14.66 16.93 -11.84
N ASN A 508 15.35 15.83 -12.13
CA ASN A 508 16.81 15.80 -12.19
C ASN A 508 17.37 16.84 -13.15
N PHE A 509 16.84 16.87 -14.37
CA PHE A 509 17.28 17.83 -15.39
C PHE A 509 16.99 19.29 -14.98
N CYS A 510 15.77 19.58 -14.52
CA CYS A 510 15.37 20.95 -14.16
C CYS A 510 16.15 21.50 -12.95
N VAL A 511 16.40 20.68 -11.93
CA VAL A 511 17.17 21.09 -10.75
C VAL A 511 18.62 21.35 -11.12
N HIS A 512 19.24 20.49 -11.93
CA HIS A 512 20.59 20.74 -12.46
C HIS A 512 20.64 22.01 -13.30
N ALA A 513 19.66 22.23 -14.18
CA ALA A 513 19.59 23.43 -15.00
C ALA A 513 19.44 24.71 -14.15
N LYS A 514 18.55 24.67 -13.13
CA LYS A 514 18.32 25.80 -12.22
C LYS A 514 19.55 26.15 -11.38
N ASN A 515 20.31 25.14 -10.98
CA ASN A 515 21.55 25.31 -10.23
C ASN A 515 22.75 25.72 -11.11
N GLY A 516 22.52 25.92 -12.44
CA GLY A 516 23.57 26.27 -13.38
C GLY A 516 24.60 25.14 -13.61
N TYR A 517 24.29 23.91 -13.22
CA TYR A 517 25.18 22.77 -13.34
C TYR A 517 25.67 22.53 -14.78
N TYR A 518 24.77 22.70 -15.75
CA TYR A 518 25.10 22.50 -17.16
C TYR A 518 25.89 23.65 -17.82
N ASN A 519 26.05 24.78 -17.13
CA ASN A 519 26.74 25.94 -17.70
C ASN A 519 28.20 25.61 -17.98
N GLY A 520 28.62 25.82 -19.20
CA GLY A 520 29.99 25.52 -19.65
C GLY A 520 30.22 24.07 -20.10
N HIS A 521 29.23 23.16 -19.91
CA HIS A 521 29.39 21.80 -20.41
C HIS A 521 29.46 21.76 -21.92
N ILE A 522 30.35 20.90 -22.44
CA ILE A 522 30.56 20.72 -23.86
C ILE A 522 29.71 19.60 -24.42
N PHE A 523 29.43 19.64 -25.72
CA PHE A 523 28.96 18.48 -26.46
C PHE A 523 30.17 17.58 -26.72
N HIS A 524 30.43 16.65 -25.82
CA HIS A 524 31.62 15.82 -25.80
C HIS A 524 31.57 14.66 -26.79
N ARG A 525 30.37 14.28 -27.28
CA ARG A 525 30.18 13.22 -28.27
C ARG A 525 29.15 13.64 -29.31
N VAL A 526 29.54 13.66 -30.55
CA VAL A 526 28.71 14.07 -31.69
C VAL A 526 28.89 13.08 -32.81
N ILE A 527 27.86 12.30 -33.11
CA ILE A 527 27.87 11.32 -34.19
C ILE A 527 26.97 11.84 -35.32
N LYS A 528 27.58 12.08 -36.46
CA LYS A 528 26.89 12.61 -37.64
C LYS A 528 25.77 11.68 -38.11
N GLY A 529 24.59 12.24 -38.27
CA GLY A 529 23.40 11.47 -38.68
C GLY A 529 22.83 10.57 -37.58
N PHE A 530 23.25 10.73 -36.32
CA PHE A 530 22.70 9.94 -35.24
C PHE A 530 22.25 10.82 -34.06
N MET A 531 23.20 11.37 -33.26
CA MET A 531 22.85 12.14 -32.06
C MET A 531 23.96 13.11 -31.65
N VAL A 532 23.60 14.04 -30.74
CA VAL A 532 24.52 14.91 -30.05
C VAL A 532 24.36 14.71 -28.53
N GLN A 533 25.45 14.47 -27.81
CA GLN A 533 25.47 14.12 -26.38
C GLN A 533 26.24 15.16 -25.57
N THR A 534 25.71 15.51 -24.41
CA THR A 534 26.23 16.52 -23.48
C THR A 534 25.87 16.17 -22.03
N GLY A 535 26.15 17.07 -21.09
CA GLY A 535 25.75 16.93 -19.67
C GLY A 535 26.81 16.29 -18.77
N ASP A 536 28.01 16.08 -19.29
CA ASP A 536 29.17 15.65 -18.51
C ASP A 536 30.03 16.85 -18.08
N PRO A 537 30.21 17.12 -16.77
CA PRO A 537 31.05 18.20 -16.29
C PRO A 537 32.54 18.02 -16.63
N THR A 538 32.99 16.78 -16.81
CA THR A 538 34.37 16.48 -17.14
C THR A 538 34.66 16.58 -18.64
N GLY A 539 33.64 16.49 -19.48
CA GLY A 539 33.76 16.48 -20.94
C GLY A 539 34.51 15.28 -21.52
N THR A 540 34.66 14.21 -20.75
CA THR A 540 35.30 12.94 -21.14
C THR A 540 34.30 11.88 -21.57
N GLY A 541 33.05 12.01 -21.19
CA GLY A 541 31.99 11.04 -21.42
C GLY A 541 31.73 10.06 -20.26
N THR A 542 32.55 10.09 -19.22
CA THR A 542 32.50 9.15 -18.09
C THR A 542 31.95 9.78 -16.79
N GLY A 543 31.75 11.09 -16.77
CA GLY A 543 31.30 11.83 -15.59
C GLY A 543 29.82 12.15 -15.58
N GLY A 544 29.36 12.79 -14.51
CA GLY A 544 27.99 13.30 -14.35
C GLY A 544 27.14 12.51 -13.38
N LYS A 545 26.79 13.15 -12.25
CA LYS A 545 25.96 12.55 -11.20
C LYS A 545 24.55 13.14 -11.22
N SER A 546 23.59 12.39 -10.73
CA SER A 546 22.22 12.90 -10.52
C SER A 546 22.17 13.90 -9.36
N ILE A 547 21.07 14.63 -9.25
CA ILE A 547 20.80 15.53 -8.11
C ILE A 547 20.77 14.82 -6.76
N TRP A 548 20.63 13.50 -6.76
CA TRP A 548 20.62 12.66 -5.55
C TRP A 548 21.99 12.09 -5.20
N GLY A 549 23.03 12.38 -6.00
CA GLY A 549 24.40 11.94 -5.77
C GLY A 549 24.71 10.50 -6.19
N SER A 550 23.70 9.73 -6.60
CA SER A 550 23.80 8.36 -7.11
C SER A 550 22.96 8.20 -8.37
N ASP A 551 23.20 7.15 -9.13
CA ASP A 551 22.42 6.83 -10.32
C ASP A 551 20.95 6.60 -9.99
N PHE A 552 20.05 6.91 -10.93
CA PHE A 552 18.61 6.71 -10.76
C PHE A 552 18.03 5.82 -11.86
N LYS A 553 16.88 5.24 -11.53
CA LYS A 553 16.21 4.23 -12.37
C LYS A 553 15.59 4.82 -13.62
N ASP A 554 15.55 3.99 -14.68
CA ASP A 554 14.88 4.30 -15.92
C ASP A 554 13.36 4.47 -15.72
N GLU A 555 12.78 5.43 -16.44
CA GLU A 555 11.35 5.72 -16.52
C GLU A 555 10.85 5.46 -17.95
N PHE A 556 10.53 4.20 -18.26
CA PHE A 556 10.03 3.84 -19.59
C PHE A 556 8.52 3.94 -19.67
N VAL A 557 8.04 4.74 -20.60
CA VAL A 557 6.61 4.95 -20.86
C VAL A 557 6.29 4.51 -22.29
N PRO A 558 5.28 3.65 -22.51
CA PRO A 558 4.96 3.10 -23.84
C PRO A 558 4.62 4.13 -24.91
N SER A 559 4.14 5.31 -24.50
CA SER A 559 3.81 6.42 -25.41
C SER A 559 5.02 7.28 -25.80
N LEU A 560 6.12 7.18 -25.05
CA LEU A 560 7.34 7.94 -25.31
C LEU A 560 8.37 7.06 -25.98
N LYS A 561 8.59 7.28 -27.27
CA LYS A 561 9.48 6.50 -28.14
C LYS A 561 10.41 7.41 -28.94
N HIS A 562 11.49 6.82 -29.44
CA HIS A 562 12.40 7.46 -30.38
C HIS A 562 11.89 7.32 -31.83
N ASP A 563 10.58 7.49 -32.02
CA ASP A 563 9.89 7.34 -33.33
C ASP A 563 10.12 8.52 -34.27
N ARG A 564 10.63 9.63 -33.76
CA ARG A 564 10.82 10.90 -34.49
C ARG A 564 12.19 11.49 -34.18
N PRO A 565 12.73 12.32 -35.10
CA PRO A 565 13.95 13.06 -34.85
C PRO A 565 13.77 14.09 -33.73
N TYR A 566 14.87 14.56 -33.19
CA TYR A 566 14.95 15.58 -32.14
C TYR A 566 14.33 15.16 -30.79
N THR A 567 14.35 13.87 -30.51
CA THR A 567 13.97 13.32 -29.22
C THR A 567 15.11 13.50 -28.21
N VAL A 568 14.78 13.94 -27.00
CA VAL A 568 15.73 14.17 -25.91
C VAL A 568 15.65 13.04 -24.92
N SER A 569 16.78 12.37 -24.63
CA SER A 569 16.83 11.16 -23.80
C SER A 569 18.05 11.15 -22.88
N MET A 570 17.94 10.43 -21.75
CA MET A 570 19.04 10.23 -20.83
C MET A 570 20.08 9.28 -21.40
N ALA A 571 21.35 9.65 -21.27
CA ALA A 571 22.46 8.73 -21.48
C ALA A 571 22.67 7.91 -20.21
N ASN A 572 22.96 6.63 -20.37
CA ASN A 572 23.26 5.69 -19.29
C ASN A 572 24.37 4.70 -19.68
N ALA A 573 24.95 4.02 -18.70
CA ALA A 573 25.96 2.97 -18.87
C ALA A 573 25.37 1.56 -18.69
N GLY A 574 24.05 1.42 -18.86
CA GLY A 574 23.30 0.19 -18.67
C GLY A 574 21.98 0.45 -17.94
N PRO A 575 21.17 -0.55 -17.66
CA PRO A 575 19.86 -0.37 -17.03
C PRO A 575 19.95 0.32 -15.66
N ASN A 576 19.15 1.37 -15.47
CA ASN A 576 19.04 2.12 -14.20
C ASN A 576 20.31 2.87 -13.76
N THR A 577 21.16 3.31 -14.69
CA THR A 577 22.38 4.08 -14.42
C THR A 577 22.29 5.51 -14.95
N ASN A 578 21.14 6.17 -14.80
CA ASN A 578 20.96 7.55 -15.26
C ASN A 578 21.66 8.54 -14.31
N GLY A 579 22.45 9.43 -14.88
CA GLY A 579 23.15 10.51 -14.17
C GLY A 579 22.67 11.90 -14.58
N SER A 580 23.58 12.74 -15.09
CA SER A 580 23.26 14.06 -15.65
C SER A 580 23.40 14.14 -17.16
N GLN A 581 24.02 13.16 -17.82
CA GLN A 581 24.24 13.17 -19.25
C GLN A 581 22.94 12.94 -20.03
N PHE A 582 22.75 13.66 -21.12
CA PHE A 582 21.62 13.49 -22.03
C PHE A 582 22.04 13.68 -23.48
N PHE A 583 21.24 13.18 -24.41
CA PHE A 583 21.49 13.31 -25.83
C PHE A 583 20.22 13.72 -26.59
N ILE A 584 20.43 14.30 -27.77
CA ILE A 584 19.35 14.70 -28.70
C ILE A 584 19.58 13.93 -30.00
N THR A 585 18.58 13.15 -30.44
CA THR A 585 18.64 12.41 -31.70
C THR A 585 18.35 13.31 -32.89
N VAL A 586 18.96 13.06 -34.03
CA VAL A 586 18.67 13.80 -35.27
C VAL A 586 17.87 12.98 -36.28
N LEU A 587 17.72 11.68 -36.03
CA LEU A 587 16.89 10.73 -36.81
C LEU A 587 16.02 9.90 -35.85
N PRO A 588 14.99 9.20 -36.36
CA PRO A 588 14.28 8.17 -35.58
C PRO A 588 15.24 7.03 -35.23
N THR A 589 15.22 6.62 -33.94
CA THR A 589 16.18 5.61 -33.39
C THR A 589 15.42 4.57 -32.56
N PRO A 590 14.53 3.78 -33.14
CA PRO A 590 13.64 2.87 -32.38
C PRO A 590 14.41 1.78 -31.60
N TRP A 591 15.66 1.48 -31.93
CA TRP A 591 16.51 0.54 -31.19
C TRP A 591 16.96 1.04 -29.82
N LEU A 592 16.72 2.32 -29.50
CA LEU A 592 16.97 2.94 -28.19
C LEU A 592 15.74 2.86 -27.27
N ASP A 593 14.58 2.42 -27.80
CA ASP A 593 13.35 2.30 -27.01
C ASP A 593 13.52 1.27 -25.89
N ASN A 594 13.05 1.61 -24.69
CA ASN A 594 13.20 0.81 -23.47
C ASN A 594 14.66 0.56 -23.01
N LYS A 595 15.63 1.32 -23.56
CA LYS A 595 17.01 1.36 -23.10
C LYS A 595 17.37 2.71 -22.50
N HIS A 596 16.91 3.79 -23.13
CA HIS A 596 17.15 5.16 -22.68
C HIS A 596 15.82 5.86 -22.39
N THR A 597 15.76 6.57 -21.27
CA THR A 597 14.54 7.28 -20.85
C THR A 597 14.34 8.52 -21.72
N VAL A 598 13.25 8.55 -22.47
CA VAL A 598 12.83 9.73 -23.24
C VAL A 598 12.15 10.71 -22.29
N PHE A 599 12.66 11.93 -22.17
CA PHE A 599 12.11 12.93 -21.24
C PHE A 599 11.74 14.28 -21.88
N GLY A 600 12.01 14.44 -23.17
CA GLY A 600 11.67 15.67 -23.85
C GLY A 600 11.76 15.59 -25.37
N ARG A 601 11.43 16.70 -26.02
CA ARG A 601 11.53 16.86 -27.48
C ARG A 601 11.84 18.29 -27.84
N VAL A 602 12.73 18.49 -28.82
CA VAL A 602 13.00 19.81 -29.40
C VAL A 602 11.86 20.18 -30.33
N TYR A 603 11.31 21.39 -30.15
CA TYR A 603 10.24 21.91 -31.00
C TYR A 603 10.65 23.18 -31.79
N ARG A 604 11.79 23.82 -31.43
CA ARG A 604 12.37 24.94 -32.16
C ARG A 604 13.89 24.93 -32.01
N GLY A 605 14.64 25.33 -33.02
CA GLY A 605 16.10 25.27 -33.02
C GLY A 605 16.65 23.92 -33.52
N MET A 606 15.88 23.18 -34.34
CA MET A 606 16.33 21.92 -34.94
C MET A 606 17.55 22.13 -35.84
N GLU A 607 17.62 23.29 -36.53
CA GLU A 607 18.77 23.68 -37.34
C GLU A 607 20.05 23.83 -36.51
N VAL A 608 19.93 24.29 -35.26
CA VAL A 608 21.07 24.39 -34.32
C VAL A 608 21.56 22.99 -33.95
N VAL A 609 20.66 22.06 -33.65
CA VAL A 609 21.00 20.66 -33.36
C VAL A 609 21.71 20.02 -34.56
N LEU A 610 21.21 20.26 -35.78
CA LEU A 610 21.84 19.77 -37.00
C LEU A 610 23.23 20.40 -37.24
N ASN A 611 23.40 21.71 -36.96
CA ASN A 611 24.69 22.40 -37.06
C ASN A 611 25.69 21.83 -36.07
N ILE A 612 25.27 21.47 -34.85
CA ILE A 612 26.10 20.77 -33.87
C ILE A 612 26.47 19.40 -34.39
N CYS A 613 25.46 18.63 -34.87
CA CYS A 613 25.67 17.28 -35.37
C CYS A 613 26.59 17.20 -36.59
N ASN A 614 26.59 18.24 -37.43
CA ASN A 614 27.42 18.32 -38.63
C ASN A 614 28.82 18.93 -38.37
N SER A 615 29.13 19.28 -37.13
CA SER A 615 30.46 19.81 -36.76
C SER A 615 31.53 18.76 -37.02
N LYS A 616 32.75 19.21 -37.36
CA LYS A 616 33.87 18.29 -37.55
C LYS A 616 34.25 17.68 -36.21
N ALA A 617 34.19 16.36 -36.11
CA ALA A 617 34.55 15.61 -34.92
C ALA A 617 35.73 14.65 -35.19
N ASN A 618 36.40 14.28 -34.13
CA ASN A 618 37.50 13.30 -34.18
C ASN A 618 36.90 11.90 -34.47
N PRO A 619 37.34 11.19 -35.51
CA PRO A 619 36.77 9.88 -35.87
C PRO A 619 36.95 8.78 -34.84
N LYS A 620 37.89 8.94 -33.88
CA LYS A 620 38.16 7.94 -32.84
C LYS A 620 37.37 8.19 -31.54
N THR A 621 37.10 9.45 -31.23
CA THR A 621 36.49 9.84 -29.94
C THR A 621 35.13 10.49 -30.10
N ASP A 622 34.62 10.70 -31.33
CA ASP A 622 33.41 11.42 -31.69
C ASP A 622 33.28 12.84 -31.07
N LYS A 623 34.39 13.36 -30.49
CA LYS A 623 34.44 14.68 -29.89
C LYS A 623 34.64 15.76 -30.97
N PRO A 624 33.83 16.85 -31.00
CA PRO A 624 34.07 17.98 -31.88
C PRO A 624 35.46 18.60 -31.68
N TYR A 625 36.11 19.01 -32.77
CA TYR A 625 37.41 19.71 -32.69
C TYR A 625 37.27 21.11 -32.07
N ASP A 626 36.15 21.78 -32.32
CA ASP A 626 35.79 23.05 -31.69
C ASP A 626 34.83 22.78 -30.54
N ASP A 627 35.16 23.25 -29.34
CA ASP A 627 34.29 23.08 -28.17
C ASP A 627 32.98 23.83 -28.36
N ILE A 628 31.88 23.09 -28.49
CA ILE A 628 30.53 23.63 -28.51
C ILE A 628 30.00 23.53 -27.08
N LYS A 629 29.65 24.68 -26.48
CA LYS A 629 29.28 24.78 -25.05
C LYS A 629 27.83 25.17 -24.83
N ILE A 630 27.28 24.68 -23.75
CA ILE A 630 26.02 25.21 -23.16
C ILE A 630 26.43 26.49 -22.40
N ILE A 631 25.81 27.60 -22.75
CA ILE A 631 26.03 28.88 -22.08
C ILE A 631 25.19 28.94 -20.81
N SER A 632 23.89 28.68 -20.96
CA SER A 632 22.92 28.66 -19.86
C SER A 632 21.66 27.90 -20.27
N ILE A 633 20.86 27.52 -19.30
CA ILE A 633 19.56 26.89 -19.51
C ILE A 633 18.49 27.76 -18.85
N HIS A 634 17.49 28.20 -19.62
CA HIS A 634 16.33 28.92 -19.11
C HIS A 634 15.12 27.99 -19.01
N LEU A 635 14.46 28.01 -17.85
CA LEU A 635 13.30 27.17 -17.54
C LEU A 635 12.04 28.04 -17.49
N SER A 636 10.97 27.61 -18.16
CA SER A 636 9.67 28.30 -18.17
C SER A 636 8.52 27.28 -18.15
N ASN A 637 7.36 27.73 -17.71
CA ASN A 637 6.14 26.94 -17.73
C ASN A 637 5.36 27.16 -19.02
#